data_30b0511aa0310df85180cfe32687328b
#
_entry.id   30b0511aa0310df85180cfe32687328b
#
_cell.length_a   1.000
_cell.length_b   1.000
_cell.length_c   1.000
_cell.angle_alpha   90.00
_cell.angle_beta   90.00
_cell.angle_gamma   90.00
#
_symmetry.space_group_name_H-M   'P 1'
#
loop_
_entity.id
_entity.type
_entity.pdbx_description
1 polymer ?
#
loop_
_entity_poly.entity_id
_entity_poly.type
_entity_poly.pdbx_seq_one_letter_code
_entity_poly.pdbx_strand_id
1 'polypeptide(L)'
;MADVRVRQLKKSYGAVQVIHGLDVDIADGEFVVLVGPSGCGKSTLLRMIAGLEGISSGTIHIGERLVNNLPPAERDIAMVFQNYALYPHKTVAANMAFALRMRGMDKAEIKKRVDRAAEVLGLTPYLDRYPRALSGGQRQRVAMGRAIVRDPQVFLFDEPLSNLDAKLRVQMRTEIRELHQRLSTTTVYVTHDQIEAMTMADKIVVMQGGHIEQIGSPLDVYDRPVSTFVAGFIGSPSMNMLDAVVRHEGGQVFAEVAGTRLPLDQALEAGREVTVGLRPEHLQPSEEGMAGQIAVVEPTGAETYLVVRVGTREVTAVLRERRQMRPGQEIRLRAEPGMVHVFDKATGRRL
;
A
#
# COMPACT_ATOMS: atom_id res chain seq x y z
N MET A 1 3.26 -19.20 14.79
CA MET A 1 2.79 -18.70 13.51
C MET A 1 3.81 -19.00 12.46
N ALA A 2 3.72 -18.58 11.24
CA ALA A 2 4.64 -19.05 10.21
C ALA A 2 5.07 -17.89 9.30
N ASP A 3 6.32 -17.92 8.87
CA ASP A 3 6.81 -17.09 7.77
C ASP A 3 6.21 -17.53 6.43
N VAL A 4 6.23 -16.66 5.43
CA VAL A 4 5.85 -16.99 4.06
C VAL A 4 7.02 -16.68 3.14
N ARG A 5 7.49 -17.70 2.41
CA ARG A 5 8.59 -17.55 1.45
C ARG A 5 8.12 -17.86 0.05
N VAL A 6 8.25 -16.89 -0.82
CA VAL A 6 7.95 -16.99 -2.26
C VAL A 6 9.26 -16.95 -3.03
N ARG A 7 9.50 -17.91 -3.95
CA ARG A 7 10.74 -17.99 -4.72
C ARG A 7 10.46 -18.22 -6.19
N GLN A 8 11.01 -17.33 -7.03
CA GLN A 8 10.94 -17.37 -8.49
C GLN A 8 9.54 -17.68 -9.01
N LEU A 9 8.54 -17.10 -8.33
CA LEU A 9 7.14 -17.38 -8.58
C LEU A 9 6.72 -16.81 -9.93
N LYS A 10 6.17 -17.67 -10.80
CA LYS A 10 5.63 -17.27 -12.10
C LYS A 10 4.20 -17.72 -12.26
N LYS A 11 3.43 -16.89 -12.99
CA LYS A 11 2.05 -17.22 -13.36
C LYS A 11 1.77 -16.81 -14.79
N SER A 12 1.24 -17.75 -15.56
CA SER A 12 0.73 -17.51 -16.91
C SER A 12 -0.71 -18.01 -17.05
N TYR A 13 -1.50 -17.31 -17.82
CA TYR A 13 -2.84 -17.71 -18.27
C TYR A 13 -2.77 -17.90 -19.79
N GLY A 14 -2.71 -19.15 -20.22
CA GLY A 14 -2.43 -19.45 -21.62
C GLY A 14 -1.07 -18.88 -22.05
N ALA A 15 -1.06 -18.05 -23.07
CA ALA A 15 0.15 -17.41 -23.59
C ALA A 15 0.57 -16.12 -22.82
N VAL A 16 -0.31 -15.59 -21.93
CA VAL A 16 -0.05 -14.34 -21.22
C VAL A 16 0.59 -14.60 -19.87
N GLN A 17 1.83 -14.18 -19.69
CA GLN A 17 2.50 -14.21 -18.38
C GLN A 17 2.11 -12.97 -17.58
N VAL A 18 1.62 -13.17 -16.35
CA VAL A 18 1.12 -12.11 -15.44
C VAL A 18 2.07 -11.88 -14.26
N ILE A 19 2.82 -12.90 -13.86
CA ILE A 19 3.82 -12.83 -12.79
C ILE A 19 5.14 -13.37 -13.34
N HIS A 20 6.23 -12.61 -13.13
CA HIS A 20 7.49 -12.75 -13.86
C HIS A 20 8.69 -13.20 -12.99
N GLY A 21 8.48 -14.06 -12.00
CA GLY A 21 9.56 -14.57 -11.15
C GLY A 21 9.72 -13.70 -9.90
N LEU A 22 8.71 -13.69 -9.04
CA LEU A 22 8.73 -12.91 -7.81
C LEU A 22 9.45 -13.66 -6.68
N ASP A 23 10.24 -12.91 -5.93
CA ASP A 23 10.88 -13.35 -4.68
C ASP A 23 10.40 -12.43 -3.55
N VAL A 24 9.74 -13.01 -2.53
CA VAL A 24 9.24 -12.25 -1.36
C VAL A 24 9.45 -13.09 -0.10
N ASP A 25 10.04 -12.45 0.91
CA ASP A 25 10.13 -12.97 2.27
C ASP A 25 9.24 -12.18 3.20
N ILE A 26 8.34 -12.87 3.88
CA ILE A 26 7.43 -12.34 4.89
C ILE A 26 7.78 -13.03 6.19
N ALA A 27 8.28 -12.28 7.16
CA ALA A 27 8.69 -12.83 8.45
C ALA A 27 7.47 -13.28 9.28
N ASP A 28 7.70 -14.17 10.25
CA ASP A 28 6.67 -14.56 11.21
C ASP A 28 6.16 -13.33 11.97
N GLY A 29 4.83 -13.15 12.00
CA GLY A 29 4.17 -12.01 12.64
C GLY A 29 4.25 -10.69 11.88
N GLU A 30 4.85 -10.63 10.68
CA GLU A 30 4.98 -9.40 9.88
C GLU A 30 3.68 -9.03 9.16
N PHE A 31 3.36 -7.74 9.11
CA PHE A 31 2.26 -7.19 8.30
C PHE A 31 2.81 -6.66 6.97
N VAL A 32 2.65 -7.43 5.90
CA VAL A 32 3.12 -7.07 4.56
C VAL A 32 1.97 -6.57 3.71
N VAL A 33 2.15 -5.39 3.09
CA VAL A 33 1.16 -4.80 2.19
C VAL A 33 1.66 -4.85 0.75
N LEU A 34 0.84 -5.43 -0.14
CA LEU A 34 1.08 -5.44 -1.59
C LEU A 34 0.34 -4.25 -2.22
N VAL A 35 1.08 -3.37 -2.88
CA VAL A 35 0.54 -2.18 -3.56
C VAL A 35 0.98 -2.11 -5.01
N GLY A 36 0.26 -1.36 -5.82
CA GLY A 36 0.57 -1.15 -7.24
C GLY A 36 -0.68 -0.85 -8.05
N PRO A 37 -0.56 -0.48 -9.32
CA PRO A 37 -1.68 -0.21 -10.23
C PRO A 37 -2.62 -1.39 -10.39
N SER A 38 -3.84 -1.13 -10.85
CA SER A 38 -4.78 -2.19 -11.19
C SER A 38 -4.18 -3.13 -12.25
N GLY A 39 -4.37 -4.43 -12.07
CA GLY A 39 -3.85 -5.45 -13.00
C GLY A 39 -2.37 -5.80 -12.86
N CYS A 40 -1.60 -5.23 -11.91
CA CYS A 40 -0.18 -5.56 -11.74
C CYS A 40 0.11 -6.92 -11.08
N GLY A 41 -0.92 -7.70 -10.70
CA GLY A 41 -0.75 -9.07 -10.18
C GLY A 41 -0.90 -9.25 -8.67
N LYS A 42 -1.24 -8.22 -7.86
CA LYS A 42 -1.39 -8.29 -6.39
C LYS A 42 -2.36 -9.39 -5.92
N SER A 43 -3.61 -9.31 -6.38
CA SER A 43 -4.63 -10.32 -6.02
C SER A 43 -4.30 -11.70 -6.59
N THR A 44 -3.60 -11.78 -7.73
CA THR A 44 -3.11 -13.04 -8.28
C THR A 44 -2.09 -13.67 -7.34
N LEU A 45 -1.10 -12.89 -6.87
CA LEU A 45 -0.11 -13.35 -5.89
C LEU A 45 -0.80 -13.80 -4.60
N LEU A 46 -1.72 -13.00 -4.06
CA LEU A 46 -2.46 -13.35 -2.86
C LEU A 46 -3.24 -14.66 -3.02
N ARG A 47 -3.93 -14.84 -4.15
CA ARG A 47 -4.70 -16.07 -4.46
C ARG A 47 -3.81 -17.27 -4.67
N MET A 48 -2.60 -17.12 -5.20
CA MET A 48 -1.61 -18.19 -5.29
C MET A 48 -1.12 -18.61 -3.90
N ILE A 49 -0.86 -17.66 -2.99
CA ILE A 49 -0.55 -17.97 -1.58
C ILE A 49 -1.72 -18.71 -0.93
N ALA A 50 -2.95 -18.26 -1.19
CA ALA A 50 -4.17 -18.89 -0.69
C ALA A 50 -4.44 -20.31 -1.26
N GLY A 51 -3.82 -20.68 -2.38
CA GLY A 51 -4.13 -21.91 -3.11
C GLY A 51 -5.43 -21.88 -3.89
N LEU A 52 -5.99 -20.68 -4.07
CA LEU A 52 -7.16 -20.44 -4.92
C LEU A 52 -6.78 -20.32 -6.40
N GLU A 53 -5.51 -20.12 -6.67
CA GLU A 53 -4.92 -20.02 -8.01
C GLU A 53 -3.64 -20.89 -8.05
N GLY A 54 -3.50 -21.71 -9.09
CA GLY A 54 -2.30 -22.52 -9.29
C GLY A 54 -1.13 -21.66 -9.80
N ILE A 55 0.08 -21.98 -9.38
CA ILE A 55 1.30 -21.35 -9.90
C ILE A 55 1.72 -22.03 -11.22
N SER A 56 2.46 -21.31 -12.08
CA SER A 56 3.05 -21.91 -13.28
C SER A 56 4.46 -22.47 -13.02
N SER A 57 5.25 -21.79 -12.19
CA SER A 57 6.56 -22.28 -11.69
C SER A 57 6.96 -21.51 -10.44
N GLY A 58 8.05 -21.94 -9.79
CA GLY A 58 8.53 -21.40 -8.53
C GLY A 58 8.00 -22.14 -7.33
N THR A 59 8.19 -21.58 -6.13
CA THR A 59 7.75 -22.21 -4.88
C THR A 59 7.12 -21.23 -3.91
N ILE A 60 6.14 -21.70 -3.14
CA ILE A 60 5.55 -21.01 -1.99
C ILE A 60 5.68 -21.93 -0.78
N HIS A 61 6.29 -21.40 0.29
CA HIS A 61 6.37 -22.06 1.59
C HIS A 61 5.60 -21.26 2.63
N ILE A 62 4.93 -21.95 3.53
CA ILE A 62 4.35 -21.41 4.76
C ILE A 62 5.00 -22.18 5.90
N GLY A 63 5.84 -21.50 6.69
CA GLY A 63 6.78 -22.15 7.58
C GLY A 63 7.70 -23.10 6.80
N GLU A 64 7.93 -24.30 7.31
CA GLU A 64 8.75 -25.32 6.65
C GLU A 64 8.02 -26.06 5.53
N ARG A 65 6.75 -25.75 5.28
CA ARG A 65 5.89 -26.54 4.42
C ARG A 65 5.79 -25.96 3.02
N LEU A 66 6.18 -26.73 1.99
CA LEU A 66 5.91 -26.41 0.58
C LEU A 66 4.41 -26.57 0.30
N VAL A 67 3.74 -25.49 -0.14
CA VAL A 67 2.27 -25.48 -0.30
C VAL A 67 1.79 -25.45 -1.75
N ASN A 68 2.68 -25.54 -2.74
CA ASN A 68 2.33 -25.42 -4.16
C ASN A 68 1.09 -26.21 -4.57
N ASN A 69 1.04 -27.49 -4.20
CA ASN A 69 0.01 -28.44 -4.60
C ASN A 69 -1.06 -28.68 -3.52
N LEU A 70 -1.00 -27.94 -2.41
CA LEU A 70 -1.98 -28.08 -1.34
C LEU A 70 -3.22 -27.25 -1.62
N PRO A 71 -4.42 -27.84 -1.43
CA PRO A 71 -5.66 -27.07 -1.53
C PRO A 71 -5.75 -26.02 -0.39
N PRO A 72 -6.57 -24.96 -0.53
CA PRO A 72 -6.69 -23.89 0.47
C PRO A 72 -7.00 -24.38 1.89
N ALA A 73 -7.77 -25.44 2.03
CA ALA A 73 -8.17 -25.99 3.33
C ALA A 73 -6.99 -26.57 4.14
N GLU A 74 -5.91 -26.97 3.46
CA GLU A 74 -4.74 -27.62 4.05
C GLU A 74 -3.55 -26.66 4.27
N ARG A 75 -3.66 -25.40 3.83
CA ARG A 75 -2.58 -24.41 3.94
C ARG A 75 -2.53 -23.70 5.29
N ASP A 76 -3.50 -23.93 6.17
CA ASP A 76 -3.67 -23.28 7.46
C ASP A 76 -3.68 -21.74 7.39
N ILE A 77 -4.40 -21.22 6.40
CA ILE A 77 -4.58 -19.80 6.14
C ILE A 77 -6.04 -19.39 6.35
N ALA A 78 -6.27 -18.11 6.58
CA ALA A 78 -7.61 -17.52 6.50
C ALA A 78 -7.59 -16.31 5.56
N MET A 79 -8.62 -16.19 4.72
CA MET A 79 -8.73 -15.13 3.74
C MET A 79 -10.01 -14.31 3.95
N VAL A 80 -9.86 -12.98 3.93
CA VAL A 80 -10.94 -12.00 3.91
C VAL A 80 -11.01 -11.42 2.51
N PHE A 81 -12.16 -11.59 1.86
CA PHE A 81 -12.42 -11.15 0.49
C PHE A 81 -12.98 -9.73 0.45
N GLN A 82 -12.79 -9.02 -0.64
CA GLN A 82 -13.30 -7.69 -0.91
C GLN A 82 -14.83 -7.55 -0.71
N ASN A 83 -15.59 -8.59 -1.06
CA ASN A 83 -17.05 -8.63 -0.91
C ASN A 83 -17.53 -9.29 0.40
N TYR A 84 -16.60 -9.48 1.37
CA TYR A 84 -16.83 -10.13 2.67
C TYR A 84 -17.25 -11.60 2.59
N ALA A 85 -17.83 -12.08 1.51
CA ALA A 85 -18.29 -13.43 1.23
C ALA A 85 -19.13 -14.06 2.39
N LEU A 86 -20.01 -13.26 3.03
CA LEU A 86 -20.86 -13.72 4.13
C LEU A 86 -22.00 -14.58 3.59
N TYR A 87 -22.36 -15.61 4.35
CA TYR A 87 -23.56 -16.43 4.06
C TYR A 87 -24.80 -15.65 4.46
N PRO A 88 -25.64 -15.17 3.51
CA PRO A 88 -26.74 -14.25 3.81
C PRO A 88 -27.87 -14.89 4.63
N HIS A 89 -28.01 -16.21 4.55
CA HIS A 89 -29.00 -17.02 5.25
C HIS A 89 -28.55 -17.52 6.62
N LYS A 90 -27.36 -17.11 7.09
CA LYS A 90 -26.81 -17.49 8.41
C LYS A 90 -26.68 -16.24 9.29
N THR A 91 -26.92 -16.39 10.60
CA THR A 91 -26.63 -15.35 11.57
C THR A 91 -25.14 -15.05 11.67
N VAL A 92 -24.74 -13.99 12.36
CA VAL A 92 -23.34 -13.66 12.63
C VAL A 92 -22.63 -14.85 13.30
N ALA A 93 -23.20 -15.36 14.40
CA ALA A 93 -22.64 -16.53 15.09
C ALA A 93 -22.50 -17.74 14.17
N ALA A 94 -23.50 -18.02 13.35
CA ALA A 94 -23.48 -19.15 12.42
C ALA A 94 -22.47 -18.95 11.27
N ASN A 95 -22.27 -17.71 10.81
CA ASN A 95 -21.22 -17.37 9.84
C ASN A 95 -19.84 -17.65 10.41
N MET A 96 -19.55 -17.17 11.63
CA MET A 96 -18.27 -17.38 12.29
C MET A 96 -18.02 -18.87 12.59
N ALA A 97 -19.02 -19.59 13.08
CA ALA A 97 -18.92 -21.01 13.44
C ALA A 97 -18.78 -21.95 12.23
N PHE A 98 -19.09 -21.52 11.02
CA PHE A 98 -19.25 -22.41 9.87
C PHE A 98 -18.03 -23.28 9.58
N ALA A 99 -16.86 -22.65 9.47
CA ALA A 99 -15.62 -23.38 9.16
C ALA A 99 -15.22 -24.39 10.25
N LEU A 100 -15.48 -24.07 11.52
CA LEU A 100 -15.20 -24.94 12.66
C LEU A 100 -16.14 -26.17 12.67
N ARG A 101 -17.41 -25.95 12.32
CA ARG A 101 -18.40 -27.06 12.17
C ARG A 101 -18.00 -28.02 11.06
N MET A 102 -17.53 -27.48 9.91
CA MET A 102 -17.09 -28.30 8.78
C MET A 102 -15.84 -29.14 9.11
N ARG A 103 -15.01 -28.68 10.06
CA ARG A 103 -13.87 -29.43 10.61
C ARG A 103 -14.26 -30.46 11.68
N GLY A 104 -15.55 -30.60 12.02
CA GLY A 104 -16.03 -31.55 13.03
C GLY A 104 -15.69 -31.16 14.46
N MET A 105 -15.38 -29.88 14.74
CA MET A 105 -15.05 -29.41 16.09
C MET A 105 -16.26 -29.52 17.03
N ASP A 106 -16.00 -29.79 18.30
CA ASP A 106 -17.04 -29.86 19.33
C ASP A 106 -17.82 -28.55 19.49
N LYS A 107 -19.13 -28.65 19.80
CA LYS A 107 -20.03 -27.50 19.89
C LYS A 107 -19.62 -26.52 21.00
N ALA A 108 -19.13 -27.01 22.15
CA ALA A 108 -18.72 -26.17 23.24
C ALA A 108 -17.47 -25.35 22.89
N GLU A 109 -16.48 -25.99 22.22
CA GLU A 109 -15.28 -25.33 21.75
C GLU A 109 -15.59 -24.30 20.65
N ILE A 110 -16.50 -24.63 19.71
CA ILE A 110 -16.98 -23.68 18.70
C ILE A 110 -17.59 -22.45 19.37
N LYS A 111 -18.46 -22.65 20.36
CA LYS A 111 -19.09 -21.55 21.08
C LYS A 111 -18.04 -20.66 21.74
N LYS A 112 -17.08 -21.24 22.46
CA LYS A 112 -15.99 -20.54 23.16
C LYS A 112 -15.17 -19.69 22.18
N ARG A 113 -14.78 -20.23 21.01
CA ARG A 113 -14.02 -19.50 19.99
C ARG A 113 -14.82 -18.37 19.35
N VAL A 114 -16.11 -18.60 19.07
CA VAL A 114 -17.00 -17.58 18.50
C VAL A 114 -17.23 -16.45 19.50
N ASP A 115 -17.52 -16.76 20.77
CA ASP A 115 -17.73 -15.76 21.82
C ASP A 115 -16.47 -14.89 22.01
N ARG A 116 -15.28 -15.51 22.09
CA ARG A 116 -14.01 -14.79 22.20
C ARG A 116 -13.75 -13.88 20.98
N ALA A 117 -13.96 -14.36 19.77
CA ALA A 117 -13.77 -13.57 18.57
C ALA A 117 -14.82 -12.44 18.46
N ALA A 118 -16.05 -12.68 18.89
CA ALA A 118 -17.10 -11.68 18.94
C ALA A 118 -16.79 -10.57 19.95
N GLU A 119 -16.24 -10.91 21.12
CA GLU A 119 -15.78 -9.95 22.13
C GLU A 119 -14.67 -9.06 21.57
N VAL A 120 -13.62 -9.67 20.97
CA VAL A 120 -12.48 -8.96 20.37
C VAL A 120 -12.91 -7.97 19.29
N LEU A 121 -13.95 -8.31 18.51
CA LEU A 121 -14.45 -7.52 17.39
C LEU A 121 -15.65 -6.63 17.72
N GLY A 122 -16.11 -6.62 18.98
CA GLY A 122 -17.31 -5.87 19.38
C GLY A 122 -18.60 -6.37 18.70
N LEU A 123 -18.67 -7.68 18.40
CA LEU A 123 -19.81 -8.30 17.69
C LEU A 123 -20.80 -8.99 18.62
N THR A 124 -20.54 -9.08 19.92
CA THR A 124 -21.39 -9.77 20.89
C THR A 124 -22.88 -9.36 20.81
N PRO A 125 -23.24 -8.05 20.67
CA PRO A 125 -24.65 -7.65 20.56
C PRO A 125 -25.32 -8.01 19.23
N TYR A 126 -24.56 -8.52 18.26
CA TYR A 126 -25.01 -8.77 16.90
C TYR A 126 -25.02 -10.25 16.51
N LEU A 127 -24.65 -11.16 17.42
CA LEU A 127 -24.47 -12.59 17.12
C LEU A 127 -25.69 -13.27 16.48
N ASP A 128 -26.90 -12.85 16.86
CA ASP A 128 -28.14 -13.42 16.34
C ASP A 128 -28.66 -12.71 15.09
N ARG A 129 -28.00 -11.62 14.65
CA ARG A 129 -28.44 -10.88 13.45
C ARG A 129 -27.95 -11.55 12.17
N TYR A 130 -28.70 -11.29 11.09
CA TYR A 130 -28.33 -11.68 9.73
C TYR A 130 -27.52 -10.58 9.06
N PRO A 131 -26.66 -10.88 8.05
CA PRO A 131 -25.83 -9.89 7.35
C PRO A 131 -26.59 -8.68 6.79
N ARG A 132 -27.86 -8.87 6.36
CA ARG A 132 -28.72 -7.79 5.85
C ARG A 132 -29.06 -6.72 6.89
N ALA A 133 -28.99 -7.05 8.17
CA ALA A 133 -29.27 -6.17 9.30
C ALA A 133 -28.02 -5.51 9.89
N LEU A 134 -26.87 -5.57 9.17
CA LEU A 134 -25.59 -5.06 9.60
C LEU A 134 -25.12 -3.90 8.72
N SER A 135 -24.41 -2.95 9.31
CA SER A 135 -23.67 -1.93 8.57
C SER A 135 -22.49 -2.53 7.78
N GLY A 136 -21.87 -1.76 6.89
CA GLY A 136 -20.67 -2.17 6.13
C GLY A 136 -19.54 -2.64 7.05
N GLY A 137 -19.17 -1.82 8.04
CA GLY A 137 -18.12 -2.17 9.01
C GLY A 137 -18.48 -3.37 9.89
N GLN A 138 -19.74 -3.53 10.28
CA GLN A 138 -20.18 -4.73 11.01
C GLN A 138 -20.04 -5.99 10.14
N ARG A 139 -20.42 -5.93 8.86
CA ARG A 139 -20.20 -7.05 7.93
C ARG A 139 -18.73 -7.39 7.78
N GLN A 140 -17.86 -6.40 7.68
CA GLN A 140 -16.43 -6.59 7.61
C GLN A 140 -15.89 -7.26 8.89
N ARG A 141 -16.27 -6.78 10.09
CA ARG A 141 -15.88 -7.43 11.34
C ARG A 141 -16.35 -8.89 11.40
N VAL A 142 -17.54 -9.21 10.88
CA VAL A 142 -18.00 -10.60 10.77
C VAL A 142 -17.10 -11.42 9.85
N ALA A 143 -16.66 -10.86 8.70
CA ALA A 143 -15.72 -11.54 7.81
C ALA A 143 -14.37 -11.78 8.47
N MET A 144 -13.87 -10.82 9.25
CA MET A 144 -12.67 -10.97 10.09
C MET A 144 -12.88 -12.03 11.18
N GLY A 145 -14.05 -12.04 11.83
CA GLY A 145 -14.39 -13.05 12.85
C GLY A 145 -14.39 -14.48 12.29
N ARG A 146 -14.88 -14.67 11.05
CA ARG A 146 -14.79 -15.96 10.35
C ARG A 146 -13.35 -16.43 10.13
N ALA A 147 -12.43 -15.50 9.95
CA ALA A 147 -11.00 -15.77 9.79
C ALA A 147 -10.34 -16.08 11.16
N ILE A 148 -10.58 -15.25 12.15
CA ILE A 148 -9.96 -15.32 13.49
C ILE A 148 -10.31 -16.61 14.23
N VAL A 149 -11.58 -17.05 14.20
CA VAL A 149 -12.02 -18.28 14.91
C VAL A 149 -11.27 -19.53 14.49
N ARG A 150 -10.62 -19.49 13.31
CA ARG A 150 -9.83 -20.62 12.77
C ARG A 150 -8.43 -20.72 13.37
N ASP A 151 -7.95 -19.62 13.99
CA ASP A 151 -6.58 -19.48 14.50
C ASP A 151 -5.52 -19.85 13.46
N PRO A 152 -5.51 -19.17 12.30
CA PRO A 152 -4.65 -19.52 11.17
C PRO A 152 -3.21 -19.08 11.40
N GLN A 153 -2.27 -19.73 10.70
CA GLN A 153 -0.86 -19.29 10.70
C GLN A 153 -0.64 -18.01 9.89
N VAL A 154 -1.45 -17.76 8.83
CA VAL A 154 -1.34 -16.58 7.96
C VAL A 154 -2.71 -16.01 7.65
N PHE A 155 -2.86 -14.69 7.81
CA PHE A 155 -4.02 -13.93 7.34
C PHE A 155 -3.77 -13.35 5.96
N LEU A 156 -4.76 -13.45 5.08
CA LEU A 156 -4.76 -12.89 3.73
C LEU A 156 -5.95 -11.94 3.57
N PHE A 157 -5.70 -10.70 3.14
CA PHE A 157 -6.73 -9.68 2.92
C PHE A 157 -6.70 -9.20 1.47
N ASP A 158 -7.79 -9.40 0.71
CA ASP A 158 -7.95 -8.95 -0.68
C ASP A 158 -8.84 -7.69 -0.70
N GLU A 159 -8.24 -6.51 -0.63
CA GLU A 159 -8.89 -5.18 -0.62
C GLU A 159 -10.08 -5.05 0.36
N PRO A 160 -9.92 -5.38 1.64
CA PRO A 160 -11.05 -5.54 2.56
C PRO A 160 -11.77 -4.22 2.87
N LEU A 161 -11.13 -3.05 2.67
CA LEU A 161 -11.68 -1.73 3.00
C LEU A 161 -12.27 -0.97 1.80
N SER A 162 -12.12 -1.49 0.58
CA SER A 162 -12.49 -0.79 -0.66
C SER A 162 -13.97 -0.40 -0.75
N ASN A 163 -14.87 -1.17 -0.13
CA ASN A 163 -16.32 -0.95 -0.16
C ASN A 163 -16.85 -0.12 1.01
N LEU A 164 -15.98 0.56 1.76
CA LEU A 164 -16.35 1.39 2.90
C LEU A 164 -16.23 2.88 2.57
N ASP A 165 -17.09 3.70 3.21
CA ASP A 165 -16.94 5.15 3.19
C ASP A 165 -15.65 5.60 3.89
N ALA A 166 -15.22 6.85 3.64
CA ALA A 166 -13.94 7.36 4.11
C ALA A 166 -13.81 7.33 5.65
N LYS A 167 -14.87 7.72 6.39
CA LYS A 167 -14.84 7.74 7.87
C LYS A 167 -14.70 6.34 8.44
N LEU A 168 -15.48 5.40 7.91
CA LEU A 168 -15.46 4.01 8.35
C LEU A 168 -14.14 3.33 7.98
N ARG A 169 -13.55 3.68 6.82
CA ARG A 169 -12.24 3.16 6.39
C ARG A 169 -11.14 3.55 7.38
N VAL A 170 -11.10 4.81 7.85
CA VAL A 170 -10.13 5.26 8.86
C VAL A 170 -10.28 4.45 10.14
N GLN A 171 -11.51 4.29 10.66
CA GLN A 171 -11.77 3.50 11.86
C GLN A 171 -11.33 2.04 11.69
N MET A 172 -11.70 1.41 10.58
CA MET A 172 -11.40 0.00 10.32
C MET A 172 -9.89 -0.27 10.13
N ARG A 173 -9.13 0.68 9.57
CA ARG A 173 -7.67 0.60 9.51
C ARG A 173 -7.06 0.45 10.91
N THR A 174 -7.46 1.34 11.82
CA THR A 174 -7.00 1.31 13.23
C THR A 174 -7.35 -0.04 13.87
N GLU A 175 -8.59 -0.50 13.71
CA GLU A 175 -9.05 -1.77 14.27
C GLU A 175 -8.27 -2.98 13.74
N ILE A 176 -7.97 -3.01 12.42
CA ILE A 176 -7.18 -4.09 11.81
C ILE A 176 -5.75 -4.06 12.35
N ARG A 177 -5.13 -2.87 12.48
CA ARG A 177 -3.77 -2.75 13.02
C ARG A 177 -3.71 -3.16 14.50
N GLU A 178 -4.66 -2.72 15.33
CA GLU A 178 -4.76 -3.15 16.72
C GLU A 178 -4.98 -4.67 16.85
N LEU A 179 -5.82 -5.24 15.98
CA LEU A 179 -6.05 -6.67 15.93
C LEU A 179 -4.77 -7.43 15.60
N HIS A 180 -4.03 -6.98 14.58
CA HIS A 180 -2.75 -7.57 14.21
C HIS A 180 -1.75 -7.52 15.38
N GLN A 181 -1.62 -6.37 16.05
CA GLN A 181 -0.75 -6.23 17.23
C GLN A 181 -1.09 -7.20 18.36
N ARG A 182 -2.38 -7.49 18.56
CA ARG A 182 -2.84 -8.45 19.57
C ARG A 182 -2.63 -9.90 19.19
N LEU A 183 -2.77 -10.23 17.91
CA LEU A 183 -2.69 -11.60 17.44
C LEU A 183 -1.26 -11.96 16.98
N SER A 184 -0.46 -10.97 16.57
CA SER A 184 0.88 -11.12 15.99
C SER A 184 0.95 -12.15 14.85
N THR A 185 -0.16 -12.31 14.10
CA THR A 185 -0.25 -13.31 13.04
C THR A 185 0.30 -12.73 11.74
N THR A 186 1.14 -13.49 11.04
CA THR A 186 1.65 -13.13 9.71
C THR A 186 0.52 -12.72 8.78
N THR A 187 0.61 -11.52 8.20
CA THR A 187 -0.48 -10.93 7.44
C THR A 187 0.00 -10.46 6.07
N VAL A 188 -0.73 -10.86 5.01
CA VAL A 188 -0.55 -10.32 3.66
C VAL A 188 -1.82 -9.57 3.27
N TYR A 189 -1.65 -8.29 2.98
CA TYR A 189 -2.75 -7.37 2.73
C TYR A 189 -2.61 -6.73 1.36
N VAL A 190 -3.63 -6.82 0.53
CA VAL A 190 -3.69 -6.16 -0.78
C VAL A 190 -4.53 -4.90 -0.68
N THR A 191 -4.02 -3.79 -1.18
CA THR A 191 -4.75 -2.54 -1.31
C THR A 191 -4.29 -1.74 -2.53
N HIS A 192 -5.12 -0.82 -2.98
CA HIS A 192 -4.76 0.26 -3.89
C HIS A 192 -4.70 1.62 -3.17
N ASP A 193 -5.02 1.66 -1.86
CA ASP A 193 -4.96 2.87 -1.04
C ASP A 193 -3.56 2.99 -0.41
N GLN A 194 -2.86 4.07 -0.78
CA GLN A 194 -1.51 4.34 -0.29
C GLN A 194 -1.47 4.64 1.20
N ILE A 195 -2.53 5.28 1.74
CA ILE A 195 -2.61 5.61 3.16
C ILE A 195 -2.74 4.32 3.99
N GLU A 196 -3.49 3.32 3.49
CA GLU A 196 -3.54 2.00 4.12
C GLU A 196 -2.15 1.37 4.18
N ALA A 197 -1.42 1.38 3.05
CA ALA A 197 -0.07 0.83 2.99
C ALA A 197 0.88 1.53 3.95
N MET A 198 0.92 2.86 3.91
CA MET A 198 1.85 3.66 4.72
C MET A 198 1.57 3.55 6.23
N THR A 199 0.30 3.37 6.63
CA THR A 199 -0.08 3.40 8.05
C THR A 199 -0.18 2.03 8.72
N MET A 200 -0.36 0.96 7.93
CA MET A 200 -0.59 -0.39 8.49
C MET A 200 0.59 -1.33 8.30
N ALA A 201 1.42 -1.14 7.26
CA ALA A 201 2.48 -2.07 6.92
C ALA A 201 3.68 -1.99 7.86
N ASP A 202 4.27 -3.15 8.14
CA ASP A 202 5.66 -3.25 8.59
C ASP A 202 6.59 -3.26 7.36
N LYS A 203 6.11 -3.86 6.25
CA LYS A 203 6.81 -3.94 4.96
C LYS A 203 5.84 -3.70 3.80
N ILE A 204 6.23 -2.87 2.84
CA ILE A 204 5.50 -2.64 1.59
C ILE A 204 6.22 -3.36 0.45
N VAL A 205 5.44 -4.03 -0.40
CA VAL A 205 5.88 -4.60 -1.67
C VAL A 205 5.19 -3.82 -2.79
N VAL A 206 5.94 -3.00 -3.50
CA VAL A 206 5.44 -2.23 -4.65
C VAL A 206 5.55 -3.06 -5.91
N MET A 207 4.45 -3.27 -6.60
CA MET A 207 4.37 -4.11 -7.80
C MET A 207 3.98 -3.29 -9.04
N GLN A 208 4.61 -3.60 -10.18
CA GLN A 208 4.27 -3.06 -11.49
C GLN A 208 4.39 -4.15 -12.56
N GLY A 209 3.38 -4.32 -13.41
CA GLY A 209 3.44 -5.23 -14.57
C GLY A 209 3.89 -6.66 -14.25
N GLY A 210 3.50 -7.21 -13.09
CA GLY A 210 3.89 -8.56 -12.66
C GLY A 210 5.30 -8.68 -12.09
N HIS A 211 6.00 -7.56 -11.86
CA HIS A 211 7.31 -7.49 -11.22
C HIS A 211 7.21 -6.78 -9.87
N ILE A 212 8.21 -7.00 -9.01
CA ILE A 212 8.41 -6.21 -7.80
C ILE A 212 9.37 -5.08 -8.16
N GLU A 213 8.93 -3.85 -7.93
CA GLU A 213 9.74 -2.65 -8.13
C GLU A 213 10.59 -2.32 -6.90
N GLN A 214 9.97 -2.39 -5.72
CA GLN A 214 10.65 -2.12 -4.45
C GLN A 214 10.00 -2.88 -3.31
N ILE A 215 10.82 -3.33 -2.36
CA ILE A 215 10.41 -3.84 -1.05
C ILE A 215 11.13 -3.00 0.01
N GLY A 216 10.40 -2.56 1.03
CA GLY A 216 10.98 -1.80 2.13
C GLY A 216 9.97 -1.45 3.22
N SER A 217 10.43 -0.81 4.29
CA SER A 217 9.52 -0.19 5.25
C SER A 217 8.73 0.95 4.59
N PRO A 218 7.58 1.36 5.13
CA PRO A 218 6.81 2.48 4.57
C PRO A 218 7.68 3.73 4.34
N LEU A 219 8.48 4.13 5.33
CA LEU A 219 9.34 5.31 5.21
C LEU A 219 10.47 5.12 4.21
N ASP A 220 11.09 3.93 4.12
CA ASP A 220 12.12 3.68 3.09
C ASP A 220 11.58 3.82 1.68
N VAL A 221 10.37 3.29 1.43
CA VAL A 221 9.74 3.39 0.11
C VAL A 221 9.35 4.83 -0.23
N TYR A 222 8.95 5.63 0.78
CA TYR A 222 8.60 7.03 0.62
C TYR A 222 9.84 7.93 0.44
N ASP A 223 10.85 7.80 1.32
CA ASP A 223 12.03 8.67 1.37
C ASP A 223 13.10 8.27 0.34
N ARG A 224 13.16 6.99 -0.01
CA ARG A 224 14.18 6.43 -0.91
C ARG A 224 13.57 5.59 -2.03
N PRO A 225 12.66 6.16 -2.84
CA PRO A 225 12.09 5.44 -3.98
C PRO A 225 13.20 5.07 -4.96
N VAL A 226 13.24 3.82 -5.41
CA VAL A 226 14.29 3.31 -6.32
C VAL A 226 14.08 3.72 -7.78
N SER A 227 12.90 4.22 -8.11
CA SER A 227 12.55 4.63 -9.47
C SER A 227 11.54 5.77 -9.49
N THR A 228 11.43 6.45 -10.63
CA THR A 228 10.39 7.46 -10.89
C THR A 228 9.00 6.88 -10.76
N PHE A 229 8.83 5.58 -11.09
CA PHE A 229 7.56 4.90 -10.89
C PHE A 229 7.18 4.84 -9.40
N VAL A 230 8.07 4.34 -8.54
CA VAL A 230 7.79 4.25 -7.10
C VAL A 230 7.59 5.63 -6.50
N ALA A 231 8.42 6.60 -6.88
CA ALA A 231 8.33 7.99 -6.41
C ALA A 231 7.00 8.66 -6.77
N GLY A 232 6.49 8.42 -7.98
CA GLY A 232 5.21 8.94 -8.43
C GLY A 232 4.01 8.14 -7.95
N PHE A 233 4.20 6.84 -7.64
CA PHE A 233 3.12 5.99 -7.15
C PHE A 233 2.91 6.15 -5.65
N ILE A 234 3.95 6.35 -4.85
CA ILE A 234 3.87 6.49 -3.38
C ILE A 234 3.90 7.97 -3.00
N GLY A 235 2.84 8.41 -2.31
CA GLY A 235 2.62 9.78 -1.88
C GLY A 235 1.40 10.42 -2.56
N SER A 236 0.63 11.18 -1.80
CA SER A 236 -0.56 11.91 -2.28
C SER A 236 -0.53 13.34 -1.73
N PRO A 237 -0.35 14.35 -2.60
CA PRO A 237 -0.15 14.26 -4.06
C PRO A 237 1.15 13.56 -4.47
N SER A 238 1.21 13.13 -5.74
CA SER A 238 2.40 12.49 -6.29
C SER A 238 3.61 13.43 -6.32
N MET A 239 4.83 12.86 -6.28
CA MET A 239 6.07 13.60 -6.43
C MET A 239 6.11 14.35 -7.77
N ASN A 240 6.51 15.62 -7.76
CA ASN A 240 6.75 16.39 -8.97
C ASN A 240 8.00 15.85 -9.68
N MET A 241 7.88 15.54 -10.96
CA MET A 241 8.98 15.05 -11.81
C MET A 241 9.35 16.13 -12.83
N LEU A 242 10.57 16.64 -12.73
CA LEU A 242 11.06 17.75 -13.54
C LEU A 242 12.34 17.37 -14.29
N ASP A 243 12.38 17.67 -15.59
CA ASP A 243 13.61 17.50 -16.37
C ASP A 243 14.66 18.51 -15.92
N ALA A 244 15.88 18.07 -15.75
CA ALA A 244 17.01 18.88 -15.31
C ALA A 244 18.31 18.51 -15.99
N VAL A 245 19.27 19.43 -15.98
CA VAL A 245 20.65 19.20 -16.42
C VAL A 245 21.57 19.46 -15.24
N VAL A 246 22.50 18.53 -14.99
CA VAL A 246 23.51 18.69 -13.94
C VAL A 246 24.52 19.77 -14.33
N ARG A 247 24.83 20.70 -13.43
CA ARG A 247 25.82 21.74 -13.58
C ARG A 247 26.78 21.76 -12.40
N HIS A 248 28.00 22.24 -12.65
CA HIS A 248 29.02 22.47 -11.63
C HIS A 248 29.40 23.95 -11.62
N GLU A 249 29.42 24.55 -10.45
CA GLU A 249 29.90 25.92 -10.27
C GLU A 249 30.45 26.09 -8.84
N GLY A 250 31.65 26.67 -8.72
CA GLY A 250 32.26 26.93 -7.43
C GLY A 250 32.49 25.69 -6.56
N GLY A 251 32.65 24.50 -7.17
CA GLY A 251 32.83 23.23 -6.44
C GLY A 251 31.52 22.59 -5.95
N GLN A 252 30.39 23.23 -6.26
CA GLN A 252 29.06 22.68 -5.94
C GLN A 252 28.42 22.04 -7.15
N VAL A 253 27.66 20.97 -6.92
CA VAL A 253 26.84 20.27 -7.92
C VAL A 253 25.40 20.69 -7.76
N PHE A 254 24.71 21.01 -8.84
CA PHE A 254 23.31 21.36 -8.81
C PHE A 254 22.58 20.87 -10.06
N ALA A 255 21.26 20.66 -9.94
CA ALA A 255 20.37 20.43 -11.05
C ALA A 255 19.77 21.78 -11.51
N GLU A 256 19.88 22.10 -12.79
CA GLU A 256 19.24 23.25 -13.40
C GLU A 256 17.85 22.87 -13.88
N VAL A 257 16.81 23.42 -13.24
CA VAL A 257 15.39 23.19 -13.55
C VAL A 257 14.74 24.53 -13.87
N ALA A 258 14.25 24.75 -15.07
CA ALA A 258 13.56 25.98 -15.48
C ALA A 258 14.31 27.27 -15.06
N GLY A 259 15.63 27.29 -15.20
CA GLY A 259 16.48 28.43 -14.83
C GLY A 259 16.74 28.57 -13.32
N THR A 260 16.30 27.62 -12.50
CA THR A 260 16.55 27.60 -11.06
C THR A 260 17.57 26.50 -10.74
N ARG A 261 18.46 26.79 -9.80
CA ARG A 261 19.51 25.88 -9.33
C ARG A 261 19.03 25.17 -8.08
N LEU A 262 18.96 23.84 -8.13
CA LEU A 262 18.67 22.96 -7.00
C LEU A 262 19.95 22.27 -6.56
N PRO A 263 20.48 22.56 -5.36
CA PRO A 263 21.69 21.91 -4.87
C PRO A 263 21.53 20.40 -4.79
N LEU A 264 22.57 19.65 -5.16
CA LEU A 264 22.60 18.20 -5.10
C LEU A 264 23.74 17.77 -4.16
N ASP A 265 23.46 16.77 -3.32
CA ASP A 265 24.46 16.18 -2.42
C ASP A 265 25.30 15.09 -3.13
N GLN A 266 24.92 14.73 -4.36
CA GLN A 266 25.52 13.64 -5.13
C GLN A 266 26.55 14.18 -6.12
N ALA A 267 27.68 13.48 -6.26
CA ALA A 267 28.69 13.76 -7.28
C ALA A 267 28.22 13.19 -8.62
N LEU A 268 27.60 14.02 -9.45
CA LEU A 268 27.14 13.67 -10.80
C LEU A 268 27.93 14.45 -11.84
N GLU A 269 28.10 13.89 -13.03
CA GLU A 269 28.84 14.53 -14.13
C GLU A 269 28.09 15.76 -14.68
N ALA A 270 28.81 16.84 -14.95
CA ALA A 270 28.25 18.04 -15.55
C ALA A 270 27.73 17.73 -16.98
N GLY A 271 26.57 18.30 -17.30
CA GLY A 271 25.89 18.06 -18.58
C GLY A 271 25.01 16.83 -18.60
N ARG A 272 25.01 16.00 -17.57
CA ARG A 272 24.11 14.83 -17.50
C ARG A 272 22.65 15.28 -17.42
N GLU A 273 21.82 14.72 -18.27
CA GLU A 273 20.38 14.87 -18.17
C GLU A 273 19.81 13.94 -17.08
N VAL A 274 18.99 14.50 -16.19
CA VAL A 274 18.37 13.78 -15.06
C VAL A 274 16.91 14.18 -14.92
N THR A 275 16.15 13.38 -14.21
CA THR A 275 14.83 13.75 -13.71
C THR A 275 14.98 14.07 -12.22
N VAL A 276 14.55 15.28 -11.84
CA VAL A 276 14.50 15.70 -10.43
C VAL A 276 13.11 15.44 -9.89
N GLY A 277 13.03 14.78 -8.75
CA GLY A 277 11.82 14.54 -7.98
C GLY A 277 11.73 15.47 -6.78
N LEU A 278 10.60 16.17 -6.64
CA LEU A 278 10.32 17.09 -5.52
C LEU A 278 8.98 16.72 -4.90
N ARG A 279 8.98 16.35 -3.62
CA ARG A 279 7.73 16.11 -2.89
C ARG A 279 6.95 17.40 -2.73
N PRO A 280 5.63 17.42 -2.93
CA PRO A 280 4.79 18.62 -2.81
C PRO A 280 4.92 19.35 -1.46
N GLU A 281 5.06 18.62 -0.37
CA GLU A 281 5.23 19.13 0.99
C GLU A 281 6.60 19.74 1.29
N HIS A 282 7.61 19.43 0.46
CA HIS A 282 8.97 19.98 0.55
C HIS A 282 9.15 21.25 -0.31
N LEU A 283 8.07 21.74 -0.93
CA LEU A 283 8.08 22.98 -1.70
C LEU A 283 7.44 24.11 -0.89
N GLN A 284 8.20 25.16 -0.61
CA GLN A 284 7.76 26.28 0.19
C GLN A 284 7.81 27.60 -0.62
N PRO A 285 6.81 28.49 -0.45
CA PRO A 285 6.90 29.83 -0.99
C PRO A 285 8.11 30.60 -0.43
N SER A 286 8.88 31.22 -1.30
CA SER A 286 10.11 31.93 -0.96
C SER A 286 10.32 33.14 -1.90
N GLU A 287 11.28 34.01 -1.56
CA GLU A 287 11.77 35.05 -2.47
C GLU A 287 12.71 34.49 -3.54
N GLU A 288 13.32 33.34 -3.25
CA GLU A 288 14.19 32.61 -4.17
C GLU A 288 13.55 31.27 -4.58
N GLY A 289 13.99 30.71 -5.72
CA GLY A 289 13.53 29.40 -6.20
C GLY A 289 12.85 29.45 -7.55
N MET A 290 12.12 28.41 -7.90
CA MET A 290 11.43 28.25 -9.17
C MET A 290 10.32 29.27 -9.30
N ALA A 291 10.45 30.20 -10.25
CA ALA A 291 9.42 31.18 -10.57
C ALA A 291 8.28 30.52 -11.34
N GLY A 292 7.06 30.84 -10.95
CA GLY A 292 5.87 30.32 -11.60
C GLY A 292 4.64 31.13 -11.31
N GLN A 293 3.54 30.78 -11.94
CA GLN A 293 2.24 31.41 -11.76
C GLN A 293 1.25 30.38 -11.17
N ILE A 294 0.55 30.74 -10.12
CA ILE A 294 -0.48 29.90 -9.50
C ILE A 294 -1.60 29.67 -10.50
N ALA A 295 -1.82 28.41 -10.87
CA ALA A 295 -2.92 27.99 -11.72
C ALA A 295 -4.18 27.66 -10.91
N VAL A 296 -4.02 26.91 -9.80
CA VAL A 296 -5.12 26.47 -8.95
C VAL A 296 -4.74 26.61 -7.48
N VAL A 297 -5.72 26.96 -6.64
CA VAL A 297 -5.60 26.96 -5.17
C VAL A 297 -6.74 26.13 -4.60
N GLU A 298 -6.42 25.06 -3.89
CA GLU A 298 -7.39 24.12 -3.30
C GLU A 298 -7.21 24.02 -1.78
N PRO A 299 -7.93 24.85 -0.99
CA PRO A 299 -7.86 24.76 0.46
C PRO A 299 -8.71 23.59 0.97
N THR A 300 -8.08 22.63 1.67
CA THR A 300 -8.76 21.47 2.29
C THR A 300 -9.15 21.72 3.74
N GLY A 301 -8.78 22.88 4.28
CA GLY A 301 -8.99 23.23 5.69
C GLY A 301 -7.74 23.02 6.55
N ALA A 302 -7.10 21.87 6.51
CA ALA A 302 -5.84 21.60 7.20
C ALA A 302 -4.62 22.05 6.37
N GLU A 303 -4.70 21.92 5.06
CA GLU A 303 -3.64 22.19 4.10
C GLU A 303 -4.20 22.95 2.89
N THR A 304 -3.33 23.60 2.13
CA THR A 304 -3.65 24.22 0.85
C THR A 304 -2.81 23.59 -0.24
N TYR A 305 -3.45 23.02 -1.24
CA TYR A 305 -2.78 22.50 -2.44
C TYR A 305 -2.67 23.64 -3.45
N LEU A 306 -1.48 23.84 -3.98
CA LEU A 306 -1.20 24.81 -5.04
C LEU A 306 -0.75 24.07 -6.28
N VAL A 307 -1.36 24.34 -7.43
CA VAL A 307 -0.82 23.97 -8.72
C VAL A 307 -0.19 25.21 -9.33
N VAL A 308 1.11 25.16 -9.57
CA VAL A 308 1.91 26.29 -10.08
C VAL A 308 2.50 25.94 -11.44
N ARG A 309 2.31 26.80 -12.44
CA ARG A 309 2.96 26.66 -13.75
C ARG A 309 4.38 27.21 -13.67
N VAL A 310 5.35 26.33 -13.84
CA VAL A 310 6.79 26.65 -13.89
C VAL A 310 7.28 26.32 -15.31
N GLY A 311 7.47 27.33 -16.11
CA GLY A 311 7.72 27.14 -17.54
C GLY A 311 6.56 26.42 -18.25
N THR A 312 6.83 25.25 -18.83
CA THR A 312 5.84 24.39 -19.50
C THR A 312 5.26 23.28 -18.62
N ARG A 313 5.71 23.17 -17.38
CA ARG A 313 5.32 22.11 -16.44
C ARG A 313 4.43 22.65 -15.33
N GLU A 314 3.57 21.78 -14.81
CA GLU A 314 2.82 22.04 -13.59
C GLU A 314 3.55 21.40 -12.40
N VAL A 315 3.65 22.14 -11.31
CA VAL A 315 4.28 21.75 -10.04
C VAL A 315 3.25 21.89 -8.94
N THR A 316 3.04 20.84 -8.19
CA THR A 316 2.13 20.84 -7.03
C THR A 316 2.94 21.11 -5.77
N ALA A 317 2.47 22.03 -4.92
CA ALA A 317 2.99 22.28 -3.58
C ALA A 317 1.88 22.10 -2.54
N VAL A 318 2.22 21.61 -1.35
CA VAL A 318 1.30 21.43 -0.23
C VAL A 318 1.75 22.35 0.92
N LEU A 319 0.92 23.32 1.26
CA LEU A 319 1.21 24.29 2.32
C LEU A 319 0.36 24.00 3.56
N ARG A 320 0.98 23.95 4.72
CA ARG A 320 0.27 23.82 6.01
C ARG A 320 -0.24 25.14 6.54
N GLU A 321 0.35 26.26 6.07
CA GLU A 321 -0.06 27.60 6.45
C GLU A 321 -1.21 28.09 5.58
N ARG A 322 -2.21 28.74 6.19
CA ARG A 322 -3.29 29.40 5.47
C ARG A 322 -2.79 30.74 4.99
N ARG A 323 -2.39 30.83 3.73
CA ARG A 323 -2.05 32.09 3.06
C ARG A 323 -3.15 32.44 2.07
N GLN A 324 -3.47 33.75 1.98
CA GLN A 324 -4.39 34.22 0.93
C GLN A 324 -3.64 34.25 -0.39
N MET A 325 -3.89 33.26 -1.23
CA MET A 325 -3.33 33.14 -2.57
C MET A 325 -4.45 33.08 -3.60
N ARG A 326 -4.16 33.52 -4.82
CA ARG A 326 -5.16 33.57 -5.90
C ARG A 326 -4.57 33.00 -7.19
N PRO A 327 -5.38 32.36 -8.04
CA PRO A 327 -4.98 32.03 -9.40
C PRO A 327 -4.50 33.26 -10.16
N GLY A 328 -3.45 33.12 -10.98
CA GLY A 328 -2.80 34.17 -11.71
C GLY A 328 -1.70 34.94 -10.92
N GLN A 329 -1.59 34.74 -9.62
CA GLN A 329 -0.53 35.34 -8.80
C GLN A 329 0.82 34.71 -9.12
N GLU A 330 1.86 35.54 -9.25
CA GLU A 330 3.25 35.04 -9.33
C GLU A 330 3.73 34.54 -7.97
N ILE A 331 4.49 33.46 -7.99
CA ILE A 331 5.06 32.85 -6.81
C ILE A 331 6.44 32.24 -7.14
N ARG A 332 7.30 32.17 -6.16
CA ARG A 332 8.52 31.36 -6.24
C ARG A 332 8.44 30.21 -5.23
N LEU A 333 8.80 29.02 -5.69
CA LEU A 333 8.84 27.83 -4.86
C LEU A 333 10.28 27.38 -4.66
N ARG A 334 10.69 27.27 -3.40
CA ARG A 334 11.99 26.75 -3.00
C ARG A 334 11.83 25.31 -2.49
N ALA A 335 12.66 24.41 -2.99
CA ALA A 335 12.78 23.07 -2.43
C ALA A 335 13.55 23.11 -1.11
N GLU A 336 13.12 22.32 -0.13
CA GLU A 336 13.87 22.13 1.12
C GLU A 336 15.24 21.48 0.83
N PRO A 337 16.34 21.97 1.48
CA PRO A 337 17.66 21.39 1.31
C PRO A 337 17.69 19.90 1.66
N GLY A 338 18.40 19.09 0.87
CA GLY A 338 18.51 17.64 1.08
C GLY A 338 17.26 16.82 0.67
N MET A 339 16.18 17.49 0.24
CA MET A 339 14.91 16.82 -0.16
C MET A 339 14.74 16.71 -1.68
N VAL A 340 15.84 16.83 -2.42
CA VAL A 340 15.84 16.69 -3.88
C VAL A 340 16.19 15.24 -4.24
N HIS A 341 15.27 14.56 -4.91
CA HIS A 341 15.52 13.22 -5.45
C HIS A 341 16.03 13.33 -6.89
N VAL A 342 17.00 12.50 -7.25
CA VAL A 342 17.56 12.50 -8.60
C VAL A 342 17.43 11.10 -9.21
N PHE A 343 16.93 11.06 -10.43
CA PHE A 343 16.75 9.84 -11.21
C PHE A 343 17.44 9.98 -12.56
N ASP A 344 17.98 8.88 -13.03
CA ASP A 344 18.49 8.79 -14.40
C ASP A 344 17.33 8.95 -15.40
N LYS A 345 17.47 9.90 -16.33
CA LYS A 345 16.39 10.25 -17.26
C LYS A 345 16.01 9.12 -18.20
N ALA A 346 16.96 8.28 -18.60
CA ALA A 346 16.73 7.20 -19.57
C ALA A 346 16.09 5.97 -18.90
N THR A 347 16.54 5.60 -17.69
CA THR A 347 16.10 4.38 -17.01
C THR A 347 15.04 4.62 -15.96
N GLY A 348 14.86 5.85 -15.50
CA GLY A 348 14.00 6.21 -14.37
C GLY A 348 14.53 5.70 -13.01
N ARG A 349 15.71 5.12 -12.95
CA ARG A 349 16.31 4.60 -11.70
C ARG A 349 16.94 5.73 -10.88
N ARG A 350 16.85 5.61 -9.56
CA ARG A 350 17.49 6.56 -8.63
C ARG A 350 19.00 6.55 -8.81
N LEU A 351 19.61 7.73 -8.77
CA LEU A 351 21.04 7.97 -8.82
C LEU A 351 21.61 8.14 -7.43
#